data_747bde7682cf9c0204f0905472bd3e16
#
_entry.id   747bde7682cf9c0204f0905472bd3e16
#
_cell.length_a   1.000
_cell.length_b   1.000
_cell.length_c   1.000
_cell.angle_alpha   90.00
_cell.angle_beta   90.00
_cell.angle_gamma   90.00
#
_symmetry.space_group_name_H-M   'P 1'
#
loop_
_entity.id
_entity.type
_entity.pdbx_description
1 polymer ?
#
loop_
_entity_poly.entity_id
_entity_poly.type
_entity_poly.pdbx_seq_one_letter_code
_entity_poly.pdbx_strand_id
1 'polypeptide(L)'
;GVARKNKGSIGTAIVQAFDMTAASTGLSERILRMNGLPYQVIHVSGKDHAGYYPGAADVTLKLLFEPTSGKIYGAQGVGKKGVDKRIDILATAIKGNLTIFDLPELEFTYAPPFGSAKDPVNMLGYAALNLVEGLSDNIQWYELEDELAAGKKFLDVRTASELQQGRLKVDTVHIPLNELRERLGELDKSQDYIVSCHSGLRSYIAERILKQAGFSVKNLDGAFALYKMVKPEGVEYGN
;
A
#
# COMPACT_ATOMS: atom_id res chain seq x y z
N GLY A 1 -28.33 -27.40 -28.60
CA GLY A 1 -27.36 -26.41 -28.11
C GLY A 1 -26.77 -26.84 -26.79
N VAL A 2 -25.53 -26.50 -26.49
CA VAL A 2 -24.86 -26.80 -25.23
C VAL A 2 -25.27 -25.73 -24.21
N ALA A 3 -25.93 -26.15 -23.11
CA ALA A 3 -26.30 -25.24 -22.03
C ALA A 3 -25.01 -24.77 -21.28
N ARG A 4 -24.79 -23.46 -21.21
CA ARG A 4 -23.70 -22.86 -20.41
C ARG A 4 -24.28 -22.08 -19.24
N LYS A 5 -23.72 -22.31 -18.05
CA LYS A 5 -24.10 -21.55 -16.85
C LYS A 5 -23.24 -20.27 -16.76
N ASN A 6 -23.87 -19.15 -16.47
CA ASN A 6 -23.16 -17.93 -16.11
C ASN A 6 -22.49 -18.12 -14.73
N LYS A 7 -21.18 -17.85 -14.64
CA LYS A 7 -20.38 -17.97 -13.41
C LYS A 7 -20.45 -16.70 -12.53
N GLY A 8 -21.37 -15.80 -12.83
CA GLY A 8 -21.51 -14.52 -12.11
C GLY A 8 -20.53 -13.44 -12.56
N SER A 9 -20.79 -12.21 -12.11
CA SER A 9 -19.96 -11.02 -12.31
C SER A 9 -19.21 -10.68 -11.02
N ILE A 10 -17.99 -10.14 -11.16
CA ILE A 10 -17.20 -9.61 -10.04
C ILE A 10 -17.25 -8.08 -9.94
N GLY A 11 -18.04 -7.43 -10.80
CA GLY A 11 -18.29 -5.99 -10.72
C GLY A 11 -17.09 -5.12 -11.12
N THR A 12 -16.28 -5.56 -12.10
CA THR A 12 -15.15 -4.76 -12.60
C THR A 12 -15.65 -3.50 -13.31
N ALA A 13 -15.12 -2.34 -12.93
CA ALA A 13 -15.51 -1.03 -13.43
C ALA A 13 -14.32 -0.09 -13.52
N ILE A 14 -14.38 0.87 -14.44
CA ILE A 14 -13.38 1.90 -14.65
C ILE A 14 -14.05 3.22 -14.97
N VAL A 15 -13.46 4.32 -14.53
CA VAL A 15 -13.89 5.68 -14.86
C VAL A 15 -12.67 6.58 -15.03
N GLN A 16 -12.76 7.51 -15.96
CA GLN A 16 -11.80 8.59 -16.10
C GLN A 16 -12.45 9.91 -15.66
N ALA A 17 -11.77 10.64 -14.81
CA ALA A 17 -12.15 11.98 -14.39
C ALA A 17 -10.94 12.91 -14.59
N PHE A 18 -11.07 13.84 -15.52
CA PHE A 18 -9.98 14.70 -15.98
C PHE A 18 -8.81 13.85 -16.51
N ASP A 19 -7.63 14.00 -15.90
CA ASP A 19 -6.41 13.25 -16.23
C ASP A 19 -6.17 12.03 -15.33
N MET A 20 -7.13 11.76 -14.41
CA MET A 20 -7.05 10.63 -13.49
C MET A 20 -7.99 9.50 -13.89
N THR A 21 -7.52 8.29 -13.75
CA THR A 21 -8.29 7.05 -13.93
C THR A 21 -8.47 6.37 -12.58
N ALA A 22 -9.68 5.93 -12.29
CA ALA A 22 -9.99 5.07 -11.15
C ALA A 22 -10.69 3.80 -11.64
N ALA A 23 -10.28 2.64 -11.10
CA ALA A 23 -10.89 1.36 -11.44
C ALA A 23 -10.99 0.46 -10.21
N SER A 24 -11.90 -0.51 -10.26
CA SER A 24 -12.11 -1.47 -9.18
C SER A 24 -12.58 -2.81 -9.71
N THR A 25 -12.35 -3.86 -8.92
CA THR A 25 -12.84 -5.22 -9.20
C THR A 25 -13.09 -5.96 -7.89
N GLY A 26 -14.05 -6.89 -7.88
CA GLY A 26 -14.38 -7.70 -6.70
C GLY A 26 -15.12 -6.93 -5.61
N LEU A 27 -14.93 -7.34 -4.36
CA LEU A 27 -15.61 -6.79 -3.19
C LEU A 27 -14.88 -5.53 -2.68
N SER A 28 -15.66 -4.53 -2.28
CA SER A 28 -15.12 -3.36 -1.58
C SER A 28 -15.01 -3.64 -0.07
N GLU A 29 -14.16 -2.88 0.62
CA GLU A 29 -14.00 -2.93 2.07
C GLU A 29 -15.33 -2.74 2.81
N ARG A 30 -16.19 -1.84 2.30
CA ARG A 30 -17.54 -1.64 2.84
C ARG A 30 -18.37 -2.93 2.79
N ILE A 31 -18.33 -3.66 1.68
CA ILE A 31 -19.08 -4.93 1.54
C ILE A 31 -18.52 -5.99 2.48
N LEU A 32 -17.21 -6.09 2.62
CA LEU A 32 -16.58 -7.03 3.55
C LEU A 32 -16.98 -6.76 5.00
N ARG A 33 -16.95 -5.49 5.43
CA ARG A 33 -17.40 -5.08 6.78
C ARG A 33 -18.88 -5.39 7.01
N MET A 34 -19.74 -5.06 6.05
CA MET A 34 -21.19 -5.32 6.16
C MET A 34 -21.54 -6.82 6.30
N ASN A 35 -20.69 -7.69 5.75
CA ASN A 35 -20.88 -9.15 5.82
C ASN A 35 -20.06 -9.82 6.91
N GLY A 36 -19.32 -9.07 7.74
CA GLY A 36 -18.48 -9.61 8.81
C GLY A 36 -17.36 -10.54 8.31
N LEU A 37 -16.90 -10.35 7.08
CA LEU A 37 -15.83 -11.17 6.50
C LEU A 37 -14.46 -10.69 7.00
N PRO A 38 -13.59 -11.59 7.48
CA PRO A 38 -12.23 -11.22 7.85
C PRO A 38 -11.45 -10.79 6.61
N TYR A 39 -10.73 -9.66 6.70
CA TYR A 39 -9.93 -9.17 5.60
C TYR A 39 -8.73 -8.37 6.09
N GLN A 40 -7.70 -8.30 5.26
CA GLN A 40 -6.61 -7.35 5.37
C GLN A 40 -6.56 -6.43 4.16
N VAL A 41 -5.95 -5.27 4.36
CA VAL A 41 -5.81 -4.21 3.36
C VAL A 41 -4.33 -3.92 3.18
N ILE A 42 -3.90 -3.78 1.93
CA ILE A 42 -2.57 -3.30 1.58
C ILE A 42 -2.65 -2.31 0.42
N HIS A 43 -1.86 -1.24 0.50
CA HIS A 43 -1.68 -0.27 -0.58
C HIS A 43 -0.25 -0.33 -1.10
N VAL A 44 -0.11 -0.27 -2.41
CA VAL A 44 1.18 -0.15 -3.10
C VAL A 44 1.11 1.01 -4.07
N SER A 45 2.06 1.94 -3.94
CA SER A 45 2.28 3.00 -4.91
C SER A 45 3.53 2.69 -5.72
N GLY A 46 3.39 2.65 -7.04
CA GLY A 46 4.46 2.38 -7.98
C GLY A 46 4.34 3.25 -9.22
N LYS A 47 5.09 2.91 -10.27
CA LYS A 47 5.00 3.55 -11.58
C LYS A 47 4.31 2.64 -12.57
N ASP A 48 3.65 3.23 -13.58
CA ASP A 48 3.03 2.49 -14.68
C ASP A 48 4.05 1.75 -15.55
N HIS A 49 5.27 2.27 -15.62
CA HIS A 49 6.45 1.63 -16.24
C HIS A 49 7.73 2.04 -15.51
N ALA A 50 8.90 1.63 -16.03
CA ALA A 50 10.18 1.89 -15.37
C ALA A 50 10.39 3.39 -15.08
N GLY A 51 10.59 3.75 -13.81
CA GLY A 51 10.62 5.14 -13.37
C GLY A 51 11.76 5.99 -13.95
N TYR A 52 12.81 5.35 -14.49
CA TYR A 52 13.90 6.02 -15.21
C TYR A 52 13.60 6.23 -16.70
N TYR A 53 12.51 5.64 -17.22
CA TYR A 53 12.09 5.85 -18.60
C TYR A 53 11.13 7.05 -18.67
N PRO A 54 11.24 7.91 -19.72
CA PRO A 54 10.46 9.13 -19.80
C PRO A 54 8.93 8.91 -19.76
N GLY A 55 8.23 9.77 -19.06
CA GLY A 55 6.76 9.80 -19.01
C GLY A 55 6.12 8.82 -18.03
N ALA A 56 6.92 8.22 -17.13
CA ALA A 56 6.40 7.36 -16.07
C ALA A 56 5.46 8.12 -15.14
N ALA A 57 4.28 7.55 -14.90
CA ALA A 57 3.24 8.10 -14.04
C ALA A 57 2.99 7.23 -12.81
N ASP A 58 2.60 7.86 -11.71
CA ASP A 58 2.26 7.13 -10.48
C ASP A 58 0.95 6.37 -10.64
N VAL A 59 0.93 5.16 -10.08
CA VAL A 59 -0.26 4.33 -9.91
C VAL A 59 -0.28 3.82 -8.47
N THR A 60 -1.42 3.99 -7.80
CA THR A 60 -1.65 3.45 -6.46
C THR A 60 -2.70 2.36 -6.56
N LEU A 61 -2.38 1.19 -6.03
CA LEU A 61 -3.25 0.04 -5.98
C LEU A 61 -3.59 -0.29 -4.53
N LYS A 62 -4.83 -0.70 -4.29
CA LYS A 62 -5.33 -1.27 -3.03
C LYS A 62 -5.74 -2.72 -3.28
N LEU A 63 -5.35 -3.62 -2.38
CA LEU A 63 -5.77 -5.02 -2.39
C LEU A 63 -6.50 -5.35 -1.11
N LEU A 64 -7.57 -6.15 -1.23
CA LEU A 64 -8.35 -6.71 -0.14
C LEU A 64 -8.30 -8.23 -0.23
N PHE A 65 -7.88 -8.89 0.83
CA PHE A 65 -7.72 -10.34 0.84
C PHE A 65 -8.05 -10.96 2.20
N GLU A 66 -8.37 -12.24 2.18
CA GLU A 66 -8.57 -13.05 3.39
C GLU A 66 -7.21 -13.45 3.97
N PRO A 67 -6.95 -13.16 5.26
CA PRO A 67 -5.60 -13.29 5.83
C PRO A 67 -5.08 -14.74 5.96
N THR A 68 -5.96 -15.74 6.02
CA THR A 68 -5.56 -17.14 6.23
C THR A 68 -5.33 -17.87 4.90
N SER A 69 -6.28 -17.79 3.98
CA SER A 69 -6.23 -18.49 2.70
C SER A 69 -5.51 -17.71 1.61
N GLY A 70 -5.31 -16.40 1.83
CA GLY A 70 -4.79 -15.49 0.81
C GLY A 70 -5.77 -15.18 -0.32
N LYS A 71 -7.04 -15.59 -0.20
CA LYS A 71 -8.07 -15.35 -1.22
C LYS A 71 -8.22 -13.86 -1.49
N ILE A 72 -8.06 -13.46 -2.74
CA ILE A 72 -8.26 -12.08 -3.16
C ILE A 72 -9.76 -11.78 -3.20
N TYR A 73 -10.21 -10.81 -2.41
CA TYR A 73 -11.59 -10.37 -2.38
C TYR A 73 -11.87 -9.28 -3.39
N GLY A 74 -10.95 -8.35 -3.57
CA GLY A 74 -11.12 -7.25 -4.48
C GLY A 74 -9.91 -6.34 -4.54
N ALA A 75 -9.93 -5.41 -5.48
CA ALA A 75 -8.87 -4.44 -5.69
C ALA A 75 -9.42 -3.12 -6.21
N GLN A 76 -8.66 -2.05 -5.97
CA GLN A 76 -8.91 -0.71 -6.50
C GLN A 76 -7.59 -0.14 -7.03
N GLY A 77 -7.68 0.72 -8.03
CA GLY A 77 -6.51 1.41 -8.57
C GLY A 77 -6.84 2.84 -8.95
N VAL A 78 -5.88 3.75 -8.71
CA VAL A 78 -5.97 5.16 -9.09
C VAL A 78 -4.63 5.61 -9.67
N GLY A 79 -4.66 6.38 -10.74
CA GLY A 79 -3.46 6.92 -11.38
C GLY A 79 -3.75 7.58 -12.72
N LYS A 80 -2.73 8.19 -13.34
CA LYS A 80 -2.87 8.80 -14.66
C LYS A 80 -2.77 7.79 -15.80
N LYS A 81 -1.99 6.71 -15.61
CA LYS A 81 -1.73 5.68 -16.62
C LYS A 81 -1.64 4.29 -15.97
N GLY A 82 -1.97 3.25 -16.72
CA GLY A 82 -1.72 1.86 -16.37
C GLY A 82 -2.59 1.29 -15.25
N VAL A 83 -3.66 1.98 -14.86
CA VAL A 83 -4.64 1.51 -13.88
C VAL A 83 -5.45 0.35 -14.45
N ASP A 84 -5.93 0.49 -15.70
CA ASP A 84 -6.68 -0.50 -16.46
C ASP A 84 -5.95 -1.85 -16.49
N LYS A 85 -4.70 -1.86 -16.95
CA LYS A 85 -3.86 -3.06 -17.01
C LYS A 85 -3.82 -3.80 -15.68
N ARG A 86 -3.61 -3.09 -14.58
CA ARG A 86 -3.44 -3.72 -13.25
C ARG A 86 -4.76 -4.25 -12.70
N ILE A 87 -5.84 -3.51 -12.91
CA ILE A 87 -7.18 -3.97 -12.49
C ILE A 87 -7.65 -5.15 -13.34
N ASP A 88 -7.37 -5.19 -14.63
CA ASP A 88 -7.67 -6.35 -15.48
C ASP A 88 -6.88 -7.60 -15.06
N ILE A 89 -5.61 -7.46 -14.71
CA ILE A 89 -4.81 -8.54 -14.14
C ILE A 89 -5.43 -9.05 -12.83
N LEU A 90 -5.78 -8.14 -11.90
CA LEU A 90 -6.37 -8.52 -10.61
C LEU A 90 -7.77 -9.12 -10.78
N ALA A 91 -8.58 -8.61 -11.71
CA ALA A 91 -9.86 -9.19 -12.07
C ALA A 91 -9.72 -10.63 -12.62
N THR A 92 -8.72 -10.83 -13.46
CA THR A 92 -8.37 -12.16 -14.02
C THR A 92 -7.89 -13.09 -12.91
N ALA A 93 -7.04 -12.61 -11.99
CA ALA A 93 -6.58 -13.36 -10.83
C ALA A 93 -7.75 -13.81 -9.94
N ILE A 94 -8.67 -12.90 -9.59
CA ILE A 94 -9.90 -13.24 -8.83
C ILE A 94 -10.72 -14.28 -9.57
N LYS A 95 -10.95 -14.11 -10.87
CA LYS A 95 -11.75 -15.02 -11.67
C LYS A 95 -11.09 -16.39 -11.85
N GLY A 96 -9.75 -16.43 -11.87
CA GLY A 96 -8.92 -17.63 -11.90
C GLY A 96 -8.73 -18.31 -10.54
N ASN A 97 -9.27 -17.73 -9.46
CA ASN A 97 -9.06 -18.15 -8.06
C ASN A 97 -7.58 -18.14 -7.65
N LEU A 98 -6.79 -17.23 -8.20
CA LEU A 98 -5.45 -16.96 -7.70
C LEU A 98 -5.54 -16.25 -6.33
N THR A 99 -4.49 -16.43 -5.53
CA THR A 99 -4.36 -15.90 -4.18
C THR A 99 -3.23 -14.87 -4.11
N ILE A 100 -3.04 -14.25 -2.95
CA ILE A 100 -1.88 -13.36 -2.72
C ILE A 100 -0.55 -14.10 -2.87
N PHE A 101 -0.53 -15.42 -2.67
CA PHE A 101 0.68 -16.25 -2.81
C PHE A 101 1.13 -16.39 -4.26
N ASP A 102 0.20 -16.30 -5.21
CA ASP A 102 0.48 -16.40 -6.64
C ASP A 102 0.96 -15.06 -7.24
N LEU A 103 0.52 -13.92 -6.69
CA LEU A 103 0.79 -12.60 -7.27
C LEU A 103 2.29 -12.27 -7.46
N PRO A 104 3.21 -12.63 -6.53
CA PRO A 104 4.64 -12.38 -6.70
C PRO A 104 5.26 -13.11 -7.89
N GLU A 105 4.70 -14.26 -8.26
CA GLU A 105 5.24 -15.17 -9.29
C GLU A 105 4.62 -14.93 -10.67
N LEU A 106 3.62 -14.03 -10.77
CA LEU A 106 3.03 -13.71 -12.07
C LEU A 106 4.08 -13.08 -12.98
N GLU A 107 4.25 -13.69 -14.14
CA GLU A 107 5.14 -13.17 -15.18
C GLU A 107 4.38 -12.22 -16.12
N PHE A 108 4.90 -11.01 -16.24
CA PHE A 108 4.33 -9.97 -17.10
C PHE A 108 5.30 -9.57 -18.18
N THR A 109 4.75 -9.09 -19.32
CA THR A 109 5.58 -8.52 -20.37
C THR A 109 6.34 -7.30 -19.84
N TYR A 110 7.66 -7.30 -19.99
CA TYR A 110 8.52 -6.25 -19.49
C TYR A 110 9.49 -5.73 -20.55
N ALA A 111 9.47 -4.43 -20.71
CA ALA A 111 10.59 -3.60 -21.17
C ALA A 111 10.38 -2.20 -20.58
N PRO A 112 11.41 -1.35 -20.46
CA PRO A 112 11.31 -0.07 -19.75
C PRO A 112 10.11 0.82 -20.13
N PRO A 113 9.66 0.91 -21.39
CA PRO A 113 8.49 1.69 -21.77
C PRO A 113 7.14 1.10 -21.36
N PHE A 114 7.07 -0.19 -21.01
CA PHE A 114 5.80 -0.92 -20.83
C PHE A 114 5.52 -1.35 -19.40
N GLY A 115 6.52 -1.42 -18.55
CA GLY A 115 6.35 -1.88 -17.17
C GLY A 115 7.62 -1.70 -16.33
N SER A 116 7.55 -2.19 -15.11
CA SER A 116 8.69 -2.34 -14.20
C SER A 116 9.04 -3.82 -14.08
N ALA A 117 10.30 -4.16 -13.79
CA ALA A 117 10.73 -5.55 -13.62
C ALA A 117 9.93 -6.28 -12.53
N LYS A 118 9.52 -5.56 -11.48
CA LYS A 118 8.46 -5.96 -10.55
C LYS A 118 7.29 -5.02 -10.75
N ASP A 119 6.21 -5.51 -11.35
CA ASP A 119 5.00 -4.73 -11.55
C ASP A 119 4.34 -4.42 -10.21
N PRO A 120 3.61 -3.29 -10.07
CA PRO A 120 2.82 -3.00 -8.87
C PRO A 120 1.92 -4.16 -8.41
N VAL A 121 1.43 -5.02 -9.30
CA VAL A 121 0.68 -6.24 -8.94
C VAL A 121 1.56 -7.27 -8.21
N ASN A 122 2.80 -7.50 -8.69
CA ASN A 122 3.73 -8.36 -7.96
C ASN A 122 4.05 -7.76 -6.58
N MET A 123 4.21 -6.45 -6.52
CA MET A 123 4.49 -5.75 -5.26
C MET A 123 3.34 -5.84 -4.26
N LEU A 124 2.07 -5.86 -4.72
CA LEU A 124 0.92 -6.16 -3.84
C LEU A 124 1.06 -7.56 -3.21
N GLY A 125 1.43 -8.56 -4.00
CA GLY A 125 1.68 -9.90 -3.49
C GLY A 125 2.79 -9.93 -2.44
N TYR A 126 3.95 -9.35 -2.72
CA TYR A 126 5.06 -9.27 -1.74
C TYR A 126 4.66 -8.55 -0.45
N ALA A 127 3.95 -7.43 -0.57
CA ALA A 127 3.51 -6.68 0.60
C ALA A 127 2.47 -7.47 1.43
N ALA A 128 1.53 -8.15 0.77
CA ALA A 128 0.55 -9.01 1.43
C ALA A 128 1.21 -10.19 2.14
N LEU A 129 2.20 -10.85 1.51
CA LEU A 129 2.99 -11.92 2.13
C LEU A 129 3.69 -11.45 3.40
N ASN A 130 4.32 -10.27 3.37
CA ASN A 130 4.97 -9.73 4.56
C ASN A 130 4.01 -9.57 5.75
N LEU A 131 2.72 -9.27 5.51
CA LEU A 131 1.70 -9.21 6.56
C LEU A 131 1.35 -10.59 7.10
N VAL A 132 1.01 -11.54 6.22
CA VAL A 132 0.55 -12.88 6.65
C VAL A 132 1.68 -13.71 7.29
N GLU A 133 2.92 -13.44 6.93
CA GLU A 133 4.12 -14.05 7.52
C GLU A 133 4.58 -13.35 8.82
N GLY A 134 3.89 -12.28 9.24
CA GLY A 134 4.24 -11.52 10.44
C GLY A 134 5.55 -10.73 10.33
N LEU A 135 6.05 -10.55 9.12
CA LEU A 135 7.26 -9.76 8.85
C LEU A 135 7.00 -8.26 8.93
N SER A 136 5.78 -7.83 8.65
CA SER A 136 5.30 -6.46 8.76
C SER A 136 3.94 -6.45 9.47
N ASP A 137 3.67 -5.37 10.20
CA ASP A 137 2.36 -5.04 10.74
C ASP A 137 1.97 -3.66 10.21
N ASN A 138 0.75 -3.49 9.73
CA ASN A 138 0.30 -2.20 9.24
C ASN A 138 -0.90 -1.67 10.01
N ILE A 139 -1.04 -0.35 9.93
CA ILE A 139 -2.28 0.36 10.26
C ILE A 139 -2.74 1.14 9.03
N GLN A 140 -4.05 1.33 8.93
CA GLN A 140 -4.63 2.14 7.87
C GLN A 140 -4.69 3.61 8.26
N TRP A 141 -4.74 4.50 7.28
CA TRP A 141 -4.77 5.95 7.50
C TRP A 141 -5.89 6.41 8.44
N TYR A 142 -7.03 5.72 8.45
CA TYR A 142 -8.18 6.03 9.31
C TYR A 142 -8.02 5.53 10.76
N GLU A 143 -7.01 4.71 11.05
CA GLU A 143 -6.68 4.23 12.40
C GLU A 143 -5.60 5.10 13.06
N LEU A 144 -4.90 5.93 12.28
CA LEU A 144 -3.73 6.69 12.76
C LEU A 144 -4.04 7.58 13.96
N GLU A 145 -5.14 8.32 13.94
CA GLU A 145 -5.49 9.23 15.03
C GLU A 145 -5.78 8.49 16.33
N ASP A 146 -6.49 7.37 16.26
CA ASP A 146 -6.81 6.55 17.43
C ASP A 146 -5.55 5.91 18.01
N GLU A 147 -4.65 5.42 17.17
CA GLU A 147 -3.37 4.85 17.58
C GLU A 147 -2.45 5.89 18.25
N LEU A 148 -2.41 7.12 17.73
CA LEU A 148 -1.67 8.21 18.34
C LEU A 148 -2.31 8.67 19.67
N ALA A 149 -3.62 8.73 19.74
CA ALA A 149 -4.35 9.04 20.97
C ALA A 149 -4.14 7.97 22.06
N ALA A 150 -3.90 6.71 21.67
CA ALA A 150 -3.50 5.63 22.55
C ALA A 150 -2.03 5.73 23.04
N GLY A 151 -1.30 6.78 22.65
CA GLY A 151 0.05 7.10 23.14
C GLY A 151 1.20 6.63 22.25
N LYS A 152 0.92 6.04 21.07
CA LYS A 152 1.99 5.64 20.16
C LYS A 152 2.70 6.86 19.57
N LYS A 153 3.98 6.70 19.25
CA LYS A 153 4.83 7.75 18.68
C LYS A 153 4.89 7.62 17.17
N PHE A 154 4.80 8.74 16.46
CA PHE A 154 4.94 8.76 15.01
C PHE A 154 6.41 8.98 14.62
N LEU A 155 6.96 8.10 13.79
CA LEU A 155 8.34 8.15 13.28
C LEU A 155 8.31 8.35 11.75
N ASP A 156 8.78 9.49 11.28
CA ASP A 156 8.96 9.77 9.86
C ASP A 156 10.41 9.51 9.45
N VAL A 157 10.61 8.61 8.47
CA VAL A 157 11.94 8.22 7.98
C VAL A 157 12.29 8.84 6.63
N ARG A 158 11.56 9.87 6.21
CA ARG A 158 11.88 10.66 5.01
C ARG A 158 13.07 11.59 5.28
N THR A 159 13.59 12.19 4.21
CA THR A 159 14.64 13.21 4.33
C THR A 159 14.07 14.52 4.88
N ALA A 160 14.93 15.38 5.43
CA ALA A 160 14.52 16.70 5.93
C ALA A 160 13.91 17.57 4.83
N SER A 161 14.42 17.48 3.59
CA SER A 161 13.88 18.22 2.45
C SER A 161 12.46 17.78 2.06
N GLU A 162 12.14 16.47 2.20
CA GLU A 162 10.78 15.99 1.98
C GLU A 162 9.80 16.48 3.05
N LEU A 163 10.23 16.59 4.31
CA LEU A 163 9.40 17.15 5.39
C LEU A 163 9.10 18.62 5.18
N GLN A 164 10.04 19.40 4.63
CA GLN A 164 9.80 20.80 4.28
C GLN A 164 8.75 20.95 3.17
N GLN A 165 8.64 19.99 2.26
CA GLN A 165 7.64 19.99 1.20
C GLN A 165 6.25 19.57 1.69
N GLY A 166 6.14 19.05 2.89
CA GLY A 166 4.89 18.67 3.54
C GLY A 166 5.08 17.54 4.53
N ARG A 167 4.36 17.62 5.65
CA ARG A 167 4.39 16.60 6.71
C ARG A 167 3.02 16.43 7.35
N LEU A 168 2.82 15.34 8.08
CA LEU A 168 1.61 15.17 8.87
C LEU A 168 1.60 16.15 10.05
N LYS A 169 0.43 16.67 10.39
CA LYS A 169 0.20 17.54 11.57
C LYS A 169 0.13 16.72 12.86
N VAL A 170 1.19 15.99 13.16
CA VAL A 170 1.30 15.14 14.35
C VAL A 170 2.66 15.34 15.01
N ASP A 171 2.74 15.07 16.32
CA ASP A 171 4.03 15.05 17.02
C ASP A 171 4.92 13.97 16.39
N THR A 172 6.03 14.36 15.78
CA THR A 172 6.84 13.51 14.92
C THR A 172 8.27 13.40 15.43
N VAL A 173 8.69 12.17 15.68
CA VAL A 173 10.11 11.83 15.75
C VAL A 173 10.64 11.73 14.31
N HIS A 174 11.71 12.45 13.98
CA HIS A 174 12.28 12.44 12.64
C HIS A 174 13.68 11.84 12.62
N ILE A 175 13.81 10.69 11.99
CA ILE A 175 15.09 10.03 11.76
C ILE A 175 15.09 9.48 10.34
N PRO A 176 15.84 10.07 9.39
CA PRO A 176 15.96 9.56 8.02
C PRO A 176 16.40 8.10 8.00
N LEU A 177 15.83 7.29 7.08
CA LEU A 177 16.13 5.86 6.99
C LEU A 177 17.62 5.56 6.98
N ASN A 178 18.41 6.36 6.26
CA ASN A 178 19.86 6.15 6.13
C ASN A 178 20.62 6.36 7.44
N GLU A 179 20.06 7.11 8.39
CA GLU A 179 20.65 7.39 9.71
C GLU A 179 20.08 6.46 10.79
N LEU A 180 18.96 5.76 10.51
CA LEU A 180 18.18 5.07 11.52
C LEU A 180 19.00 4.07 12.33
N ARG A 181 19.89 3.28 11.70
CA ARG A 181 20.69 2.27 12.39
C ARG A 181 21.66 2.87 13.42
N GLU A 182 22.23 4.03 13.11
CA GLU A 182 23.18 4.73 13.97
C GLU A 182 22.47 5.48 15.10
N ARG A 183 21.20 5.87 14.86
CA ARG A 183 20.41 6.69 15.78
C ARG A 183 19.33 5.91 16.54
N LEU A 184 19.37 4.58 16.54
CA LEU A 184 18.43 3.73 17.30
C LEU A 184 18.44 4.06 18.80
N GLY A 185 19.57 4.53 19.34
CA GLY A 185 19.69 4.93 20.75
C GLY A 185 18.90 6.18 21.14
N GLU A 186 18.39 6.94 20.18
CA GLU A 186 17.52 8.10 20.42
C GLU A 186 16.05 7.69 20.66
N LEU A 187 15.71 6.43 20.34
CA LEU A 187 14.36 5.89 20.47
C LEU A 187 14.22 5.13 21.79
N ASP A 188 13.08 5.30 22.44
CA ASP A 188 12.72 4.59 23.66
C ASP A 188 12.04 3.26 23.32
N LYS A 189 12.66 2.13 23.71
CA LYS A 189 12.13 0.78 23.48
C LYS A 189 10.85 0.46 24.27
N SER A 190 10.51 1.27 25.26
CA SER A 190 9.26 1.12 26.00
C SER A 190 8.06 1.73 25.29
N GLN A 191 8.30 2.47 24.18
CA GLN A 191 7.27 3.10 23.38
C GLN A 191 6.92 2.25 22.16
N ASP A 192 5.65 2.30 21.76
CA ASP A 192 5.18 1.78 20.49
C ASP A 192 5.30 2.86 19.40
N TYR A 193 5.72 2.46 18.22
CA TYR A 193 5.93 3.38 17.10
C TYR A 193 5.02 3.07 15.91
N ILE A 194 4.64 4.14 15.22
CA ILE A 194 4.05 4.09 13.88
C ILE A 194 5.06 4.71 12.94
N VAL A 195 5.64 3.91 12.04
CA VAL A 195 6.63 4.39 11.09
C VAL A 195 5.99 4.75 9.76
N SER A 196 6.42 5.85 9.15
CA SER A 196 5.98 6.30 7.84
C SER A 196 7.13 6.80 6.99
N CYS A 197 6.93 6.77 5.68
CA CYS A 197 7.81 7.40 4.70
C CYS A 197 6.98 8.13 3.63
N HIS A 198 7.47 8.19 2.37
CA HIS A 198 6.69 8.77 1.28
C HIS A 198 5.59 7.83 0.76
N SER A 199 5.92 6.56 0.42
CA SER A 199 5.02 5.64 -0.30
C SER A 199 5.06 4.18 0.18
N GLY A 200 5.69 3.88 1.34
CA GLY A 200 5.64 2.58 2.00
C GLY A 200 6.95 1.78 2.00
N LEU A 201 7.82 1.86 0.97
CA LEU A 201 9.01 1.02 0.90
C LEU A 201 10.04 1.33 2.00
N ARG A 202 10.38 2.61 2.19
CA ARG A 202 11.37 3.01 3.21
C ARG A 202 10.87 2.74 4.62
N SER A 203 9.57 2.95 4.87
CA SER A 203 8.97 2.66 6.17
C SER A 203 8.91 1.15 6.45
N TYR A 204 8.68 0.31 5.45
CA TYR A 204 8.83 -1.14 5.58
C TYR A 204 10.27 -1.54 5.97
N ILE A 205 11.28 -0.98 5.31
CA ILE A 205 12.69 -1.24 5.67
C ILE A 205 12.98 -0.77 7.10
N ALA A 206 12.50 0.42 7.47
CA ALA A 206 12.64 0.94 8.84
C ALA A 206 11.95 0.05 9.88
N GLU A 207 10.73 -0.42 9.59
CA GLU A 207 10.01 -1.38 10.42
C GLU A 207 10.85 -2.65 10.67
N ARG A 208 11.45 -3.21 9.60
CA ARG A 208 12.31 -4.39 9.71
C ARG A 208 13.53 -4.14 10.60
N ILE A 209 14.18 -2.96 10.46
CA ILE A 209 15.32 -2.56 11.30
C ILE A 209 14.89 -2.45 12.76
N LEU A 210 13.77 -1.76 13.02
CA LEU A 210 13.24 -1.53 14.37
C LEU A 210 12.83 -2.83 15.05
N LYS A 211 12.07 -3.71 14.37
CA LYS A 211 11.67 -5.02 14.89
C LYS A 211 12.88 -5.88 15.25
N GLN A 212 13.90 -5.93 14.38
CA GLN A 212 15.15 -6.64 14.66
C GLN A 212 15.92 -6.07 15.86
N ALA A 213 15.79 -4.77 16.12
CA ALA A 213 16.38 -4.11 17.29
C ALA A 213 15.51 -4.20 18.56
N GLY A 214 14.36 -4.89 18.51
CA GLY A 214 13.48 -5.14 19.65
C GLY A 214 12.47 -4.03 19.94
N PHE A 215 12.16 -3.17 18.96
CA PHE A 215 11.11 -2.16 19.09
C PHE A 215 9.74 -2.73 18.68
N SER A 216 8.69 -2.25 19.34
CA SER A 216 7.30 -2.43 18.90
C SER A 216 6.98 -1.36 17.86
N VAL A 217 6.63 -1.77 16.63
CA VAL A 217 6.41 -0.85 15.53
C VAL A 217 5.40 -1.40 14.53
N LYS A 218 4.56 -0.51 14.00
CA LYS A 218 3.66 -0.75 12.88
C LYS A 218 3.95 0.24 11.75
N ASN A 219 3.68 -0.16 10.51
CA ASN A 219 3.84 0.68 9.33
C ASN A 219 2.52 1.37 8.98
N LEU A 220 2.55 2.68 8.71
CA LEU A 220 1.41 3.38 8.12
C LEU A 220 1.28 2.97 6.65
N ASP A 221 0.26 2.19 6.33
CA ASP A 221 0.01 1.67 4.99
C ASP A 221 -0.28 2.80 4.00
N GLY A 222 0.36 2.76 2.82
CA GLY A 222 0.30 3.84 1.83
C GLY A 222 1.06 5.12 2.20
N ALA A 223 1.52 5.23 3.45
CA ALA A 223 2.38 6.27 3.99
C ALA A 223 1.88 7.72 3.69
N PHE A 224 2.78 8.70 3.62
CA PHE A 224 2.45 10.11 3.40
C PHE A 224 1.68 10.36 2.09
N ALA A 225 2.04 9.66 1.01
CA ALA A 225 1.43 9.87 -0.31
C ALA A 225 -0.06 9.54 -0.31
N LEU A 226 -0.46 8.43 0.31
CA LEU A 226 -1.87 8.08 0.46
C LEU A 226 -2.57 9.01 1.46
N TYR A 227 -1.95 9.23 2.64
CA TYR A 227 -2.55 10.03 3.70
C TYR A 227 -2.93 11.44 3.22
N LYS A 228 -2.03 12.14 2.53
CA LYS A 228 -2.29 13.50 2.01
C LYS A 228 -3.41 13.55 0.96
N MET A 229 -3.66 12.46 0.24
CA MET A 229 -4.75 12.39 -0.75
C MET A 229 -6.11 12.20 -0.08
N VAL A 230 -6.17 11.40 0.97
CA VAL A 230 -7.43 11.04 1.64
C VAL A 230 -7.77 11.95 2.81
N LYS A 231 -6.77 12.62 3.40
CA LYS A 231 -6.91 13.51 4.56
C LYS A 231 -6.00 14.74 4.43
N PRO A 232 -6.22 15.58 3.40
CA PRO A 232 -5.34 16.74 3.12
C PRO A 232 -5.30 17.76 4.26
N GLU A 233 -6.36 17.89 5.07
CA GLU A 233 -6.42 18.75 6.25
C GLU A 233 -5.46 18.32 7.36
N GLY A 234 -5.07 17.04 7.39
CA GLY A 234 -4.09 16.47 8.31
C GLY A 234 -2.63 16.71 7.90
N VAL A 235 -2.39 17.51 6.85
CA VAL A 235 -1.05 17.79 6.32
C VAL A 235 -0.74 19.28 6.46
N GLU A 236 0.49 19.60 6.84
CA GLU A 236 1.03 20.96 6.80
C GLU A 236 2.20 21.02 5.81
N TYR A 237 2.37 22.18 5.21
CA TYR A 237 3.44 22.47 4.26
C TYR A 237 4.38 23.49 4.89
N GLY A 238 5.69 23.31 4.70
CA GLY A 238 6.67 24.31 5.11
C GLY A 238 6.46 25.63 4.32
N ASN A 239 6.65 26.75 5.00
CA ASN A 239 6.64 28.08 4.39
C ASN A 239 7.88 28.26 3.52
#